data_9dcf9aa21dbb3667b91fd9759c75f7fc
#
_entry.id   9dcf9aa21dbb3667b91fd9759c75f7fc
#
_cell.length_a   1.000
_cell.length_b   1.000
_cell.length_c   1.000
_cell.angle_alpha   90.00
_cell.angle_beta   90.00
_cell.angle_gamma   90.00
#
_symmetry.space_group_name_H-M   'P 1'
#
loop_
_entity.id
_entity.type
_entity.pdbx_description
1 polymer ?
#
loop_
_entity_poly.entity_id
_entity_poly.type
_entity_poly.pdbx_seq_one_letter_code
_entity_poly.pdbx_strand_id
1 'polypeptide(L)'
;MLLACGAVLGGAGCNNAVVVQLMTGNQTFEVTTSSVEIPAQLQAEGTIASVPCPTGMCPSTDTLPLACVSGVCDPEPRTIAVPVGDVVDFDVLLREASTILRFVDAIEVTRVQYAASPNSLNVDVPDIEVFWGPDTAAGIDAPGVFRLGVIPALPAGTAREGDMQIDADGSAALSDHVVGGNRRVRFFARTSIDLDPGDPIPMGGATVTVNLTVRAIGRILE
;
A
#
# COMPACT_ATOMS: atom_id res chain seq x y z
N MET A 1 -14.98 19.17 -6.57
CA MET A 1 -14.12 20.00 -7.43
C MET A 1 -13.97 21.36 -6.79
N LEU A 2 -12.92 21.60 -6.03
CA LEU A 2 -12.59 22.90 -5.43
C LEU A 2 -11.18 23.27 -5.90
N LEU A 3 -11.10 24.17 -6.86
CA LEU A 3 -9.88 24.84 -7.26
C LEU A 3 -9.51 25.86 -6.17
N ALA A 4 -8.46 25.60 -5.41
CA ALA A 4 -7.82 26.61 -4.58
C ALA A 4 -6.58 27.13 -5.32
N CYS A 5 -6.75 28.19 -6.12
CA CYS A 5 -5.63 28.96 -6.66
C CYS A 5 -5.08 29.87 -5.56
N GLY A 6 -4.00 29.45 -4.92
CA GLY A 6 -3.21 30.30 -4.03
C GLY A 6 -2.05 30.93 -4.80
N ALA A 7 -2.19 32.14 -5.32
CA ALA A 7 -1.06 32.91 -5.86
C ALA A 7 -0.31 33.54 -4.69
N VAL A 8 0.92 33.08 -4.41
CA VAL A 8 1.86 33.77 -3.52
C VAL A 8 2.70 34.71 -4.37
N LEU A 9 2.37 35.99 -4.33
CA LEU A 9 3.18 37.08 -4.88
C LEU A 9 4.29 37.44 -3.89
N GLY A 10 5.48 36.98 -4.12
CA GLY A 10 6.68 37.33 -3.37
C GLY A 10 7.88 37.55 -4.29
N GLY A 11 8.27 38.75 -4.43
CA GLY A 11 9.48 39.45 -4.90
C GLY A 11 10.49 38.82 -5.83
N ALA A 12 10.70 39.48 -6.97
CA ALA A 12 11.94 39.61 -7.78
C ALA A 12 12.65 38.33 -8.22
N GLY A 13 12.12 37.72 -9.24
CA GLY A 13 12.69 36.63 -10.05
C GLY A 13 11.53 35.92 -10.72
N CYS A 14 11.27 36.20 -11.99
CA CYS A 14 10.12 35.64 -12.73
C CYS A 14 10.26 34.12 -12.93
N ASN A 15 10.06 33.36 -11.89
CA ASN A 15 9.70 31.96 -12.02
C ASN A 15 8.18 31.87 -11.94
N ASN A 16 7.52 31.89 -13.09
CA ASN A 16 6.06 31.68 -13.20
C ASN A 16 5.70 30.21 -12.87
N ALA A 17 6.22 29.71 -11.77
CA ALA A 17 5.88 28.37 -11.29
C ALA A 17 4.47 28.37 -10.71
N VAL A 18 3.62 27.53 -11.26
CA VAL A 18 2.26 27.31 -10.79
C VAL A 18 2.15 25.93 -10.21
N VAL A 19 1.39 25.80 -9.14
CA VAL A 19 1.12 24.52 -8.47
C VAL A 19 -0.34 24.17 -8.65
N VAL A 20 -0.61 22.99 -9.20
CA VAL A 20 -1.96 22.43 -9.34
C VAL A 20 -2.06 21.17 -8.46
N GLN A 21 -3.09 21.12 -7.63
CA GLN A 21 -3.38 19.93 -6.82
C GLN A 21 -4.35 19.03 -7.57
N LEU A 22 -3.99 17.76 -7.67
CA LEU A 22 -4.72 16.70 -8.35
C LEU A 22 -5.01 15.59 -7.35
N MET A 23 -6.10 14.86 -7.56
CA MET A 23 -6.44 13.69 -6.76
C MET A 23 -6.64 12.50 -7.69
N THR A 24 -6.05 11.36 -7.33
CA THR A 24 -6.40 10.09 -7.99
C THR A 24 -7.82 9.69 -7.57
N GLY A 25 -8.48 8.89 -8.41
CA GLY A 25 -9.68 8.18 -7.95
C GLY A 25 -9.34 7.22 -6.82
N ASN A 26 -10.37 6.70 -6.16
CA ASN A 26 -10.21 5.68 -5.13
C ASN A 26 -9.60 4.42 -5.73
N GLN A 27 -8.53 3.95 -5.12
CA GLN A 27 -7.92 2.65 -5.40
C GLN A 27 -8.27 1.72 -4.25
N THR A 28 -8.76 0.52 -4.54
CA THR A 28 -9.19 -0.42 -3.50
C THR A 28 -8.43 -1.72 -3.61
N PHE A 29 -8.16 -2.34 -2.47
CA PHE A 29 -7.67 -3.70 -2.37
C PHE A 29 -8.30 -4.40 -1.15
N GLU A 30 -8.27 -5.71 -1.18
CA GLU A 30 -8.79 -6.52 -0.09
C GLU A 30 -7.64 -7.21 0.65
N VAL A 31 -7.66 -7.11 1.96
CA VAL A 31 -6.85 -7.93 2.86
C VAL A 31 -7.76 -9.03 3.36
N THR A 32 -7.52 -10.27 2.92
CA THR A 32 -8.33 -11.42 3.34
C THR A 32 -7.45 -12.46 4.00
N THR A 33 -8.01 -13.13 5.00
CA THR A 33 -7.34 -14.25 5.67
C THR A 33 -7.46 -15.56 4.90
N SER A 34 -8.24 -15.60 3.81
CA SER A 34 -8.39 -16.79 2.96
C SER A 34 -7.08 -17.22 2.28
N SER A 35 -6.10 -16.32 2.19
CA SER A 35 -4.74 -16.63 1.70
C SER A 35 -3.85 -17.30 2.77
N VAL A 36 -4.30 -17.34 4.03
CA VAL A 36 -3.61 -17.99 5.14
C VAL A 36 -4.35 -19.27 5.49
N GLU A 37 -4.02 -20.33 4.77
CA GLU A 37 -4.63 -21.65 4.99
C GLU A 37 -3.95 -22.33 6.17
N ILE A 38 -4.67 -22.47 7.29
CA ILE A 38 -4.19 -23.16 8.50
C ILE A 38 -4.50 -24.66 8.35
N PRO A 39 -3.48 -25.55 8.28
CA PRO A 39 -3.70 -26.98 8.23
C PRO A 39 -4.53 -27.51 9.39
N ALA A 40 -5.42 -28.47 9.14
CA ALA A 40 -6.34 -28.99 10.14
C ALA A 40 -5.65 -29.52 11.41
N GLN A 41 -4.45 -30.06 11.28
CA GLN A 41 -3.62 -30.54 12.40
C GLN A 41 -3.11 -29.42 13.32
N LEU A 42 -3.16 -28.16 12.86
CA LEU A 42 -2.80 -26.97 13.62
C LEU A 42 -4.02 -26.22 14.13
N GLN A 43 -5.22 -26.81 14.03
CA GLN A 43 -6.45 -26.18 14.51
C GLN A 43 -6.91 -26.86 15.79
N ALA A 44 -7.09 -26.07 16.84
CA ALA A 44 -7.64 -26.54 18.11
C ALA A 44 -8.65 -25.52 18.65
N GLU A 45 -9.94 -25.90 18.70
CA GLU A 45 -11.01 -25.08 19.29
C GLU A 45 -11.07 -23.61 18.79
N GLY A 46 -10.74 -23.39 17.49
CA GLY A 46 -10.74 -22.05 16.89
C GLY A 46 -9.44 -21.26 17.08
N THR A 47 -8.40 -21.90 17.63
CA THR A 47 -7.06 -21.33 17.81
C THR A 47 -6.01 -22.17 17.10
N ILE A 48 -4.81 -21.61 16.95
CA ILE A 48 -3.63 -22.33 16.46
C ILE A 48 -3.13 -23.27 17.55
N ALA A 49 -3.06 -24.56 17.21
CA ALA A 49 -2.66 -25.61 18.16
C ALA A 49 -1.19 -25.47 18.54
N SER A 50 -0.89 -25.63 19.82
CA SER A 50 0.48 -25.82 20.29
C SER A 50 0.92 -27.26 20.05
N VAL A 51 1.74 -27.51 19.00
CA VAL A 51 2.22 -28.83 18.62
C VAL A 51 3.66 -29.01 19.13
N PRO A 52 3.94 -29.96 20.05
CA PRO A 52 5.30 -30.17 20.54
C PRO A 52 6.23 -30.70 19.46
N CYS A 53 7.49 -30.24 19.46
CA CYS A 53 8.56 -30.72 18.60
C CYS A 53 9.79 -31.22 19.41
N PRO A 54 9.65 -32.29 20.20
CA PRO A 54 10.70 -32.76 21.12
C PRO A 54 11.97 -33.25 20.41
N THR A 55 11.87 -33.59 19.12
CA THR A 55 12.99 -34.00 18.27
C THR A 55 13.55 -32.84 17.43
N GLY A 56 13.06 -31.62 17.61
CA GLY A 56 13.43 -30.46 16.81
C GLY A 56 12.79 -30.42 15.42
N MET A 57 11.86 -31.33 15.13
CA MET A 57 11.16 -31.39 13.84
C MET A 57 9.66 -31.18 14.00
N CYS A 58 9.11 -30.34 13.13
CA CYS A 58 7.67 -30.10 13.04
C CYS A 58 7.04 -30.94 11.93
N PRO A 59 5.72 -31.21 11.99
CA PRO A 59 5.00 -31.81 10.87
C PRO A 59 5.18 -30.96 9.60
N SER A 60 5.44 -31.63 8.48
CA SER A 60 5.47 -30.95 7.19
C SER A 60 4.05 -30.54 6.81
N THR A 61 3.87 -29.29 6.41
CA THR A 61 2.62 -28.78 5.84
C THR A 61 2.91 -28.10 4.51
N ASP A 62 2.04 -28.28 3.53
CA ASP A 62 2.24 -27.75 2.18
C ASP A 62 1.92 -26.24 2.11
N THR A 63 1.12 -25.73 3.05
CA THR A 63 0.56 -24.37 3.00
C THR A 63 1.16 -23.42 4.02
N LEU A 64 1.64 -23.93 5.16
CA LEU A 64 2.16 -23.12 6.26
C LEU A 64 3.46 -23.75 6.81
N PRO A 65 4.64 -23.23 6.43
CA PRO A 65 5.90 -23.68 6.99
C PRO A 65 5.93 -23.51 8.51
N LEU A 66 6.51 -24.49 9.21
CA LEU A 66 6.64 -24.52 10.66
C LEU A 66 8.10 -24.59 11.07
N ALA A 67 8.50 -23.76 12.01
CA ALA A 67 9.78 -23.83 12.68
C ALA A 67 9.63 -24.42 14.09
N CYS A 68 10.63 -25.21 14.56
CA CYS A 68 10.62 -25.67 15.96
C CYS A 68 11.30 -24.61 16.83
N VAL A 69 10.49 -23.85 17.56
CA VAL A 69 10.94 -22.76 18.44
C VAL A 69 10.63 -23.15 19.88
N SER A 70 11.66 -23.21 20.73
CA SER A 70 11.51 -23.56 22.16
C SER A 70 10.76 -24.86 22.45
N GLY A 71 10.83 -25.83 21.52
CA GLY A 71 10.19 -27.14 21.68
C GLY A 71 8.73 -27.20 21.23
N VAL A 72 8.23 -26.15 20.60
CA VAL A 72 6.89 -26.04 20.00
C VAL A 72 7.02 -25.68 18.53
N CYS A 73 6.14 -26.23 17.71
CA CYS A 73 6.05 -25.86 16.29
C CYS A 73 5.34 -24.51 16.16
N ASP A 74 6.07 -23.58 15.61
CA ASP A 74 5.68 -22.19 15.42
C ASP A 74 5.50 -21.91 13.92
N PRO A 75 4.35 -21.39 13.48
CA PRO A 75 4.15 -21.00 12.09
C PRO A 75 5.12 -19.89 11.66
N GLU A 76 5.75 -20.06 10.50
CA GLU A 76 6.57 -18.98 9.94
C GLU A 76 5.68 -17.82 9.46
N PRO A 77 6.12 -16.55 9.64
CA PRO A 77 5.38 -15.37 9.19
C PRO A 77 4.99 -15.46 7.71
N ARG A 78 3.74 -15.13 7.41
CA ARG A 78 3.21 -15.17 6.04
C ARG A 78 3.14 -13.77 5.44
N THR A 79 3.89 -13.58 4.36
CA THR A 79 3.79 -12.35 3.57
C THR A 79 2.63 -12.44 2.59
N ILE A 80 1.76 -11.44 2.63
CA ILE A 80 0.65 -11.24 1.70
C ILE A 80 0.98 -10.03 0.85
N ALA A 81 1.03 -10.23 -0.48
CA ALA A 81 1.23 -9.13 -1.43
C ALA A 81 0.10 -9.15 -2.47
N VAL A 82 -0.55 -8.02 -2.65
CA VAL A 82 -1.70 -7.86 -3.55
C VAL A 82 -1.56 -6.60 -4.42
N PRO A 83 -2.07 -6.62 -5.65
CA PRO A 83 -2.20 -5.38 -6.42
C PRO A 83 -3.25 -4.47 -5.78
N VAL A 84 -3.04 -3.16 -5.88
CA VAL A 84 -3.95 -2.12 -5.36
C VAL A 84 -4.67 -1.47 -6.52
N GLY A 85 -5.96 -1.75 -6.65
CA GLY A 85 -6.81 -1.17 -7.68
C GLY A 85 -6.33 -1.40 -9.11
N ASP A 86 -6.70 -0.49 -9.98
CA ASP A 86 -6.32 -0.47 -11.38
C ASP A 86 -5.02 0.31 -11.62
N VAL A 87 -4.53 0.26 -12.87
CA VAL A 87 -3.43 1.14 -13.31
C VAL A 87 -3.87 2.59 -13.24
N VAL A 88 -3.11 3.42 -12.55
CA VAL A 88 -3.32 4.87 -12.50
C VAL A 88 -2.62 5.51 -13.70
N ASP A 89 -3.41 6.22 -14.51
CA ASP A 89 -2.92 6.94 -15.67
C ASP A 89 -2.77 8.43 -15.34
N PHE A 90 -1.54 8.86 -15.14
CA PHE A 90 -1.21 10.25 -14.87
C PHE A 90 -1.44 11.17 -16.07
N ASP A 91 -1.53 10.67 -17.31
CA ASP A 91 -1.94 11.49 -18.46
C ASP A 91 -3.37 12.01 -18.29
N VAL A 92 -4.25 11.19 -17.72
CA VAL A 92 -5.64 11.61 -17.44
C VAL A 92 -5.66 12.70 -16.37
N LEU A 93 -4.90 12.51 -15.29
CA LEU A 93 -4.82 13.50 -14.20
C LEU A 93 -4.16 14.81 -14.67
N LEU A 94 -3.05 14.71 -15.39
CA LEU A 94 -2.31 15.88 -15.88
C LEU A 94 -3.02 16.61 -17.01
N ARG A 95 -3.93 15.95 -17.74
CA ARG A 95 -4.75 16.62 -18.76
C ARG A 95 -5.65 17.70 -18.14
N GLU A 96 -6.15 17.48 -16.94
CA GLU A 96 -6.90 18.51 -16.20
C GLU A 96 -5.97 19.69 -15.83
N ALA A 97 -4.72 19.40 -15.44
CA ALA A 97 -3.72 20.42 -15.16
C ALA A 97 -3.19 21.11 -16.42
N SER A 98 -3.18 20.45 -17.58
CA SER A 98 -2.64 20.99 -18.85
C SER A 98 -3.43 22.18 -19.40
N THR A 99 -4.65 22.42 -18.90
CA THR A 99 -5.41 23.65 -19.17
C THR A 99 -4.77 24.88 -18.51
N ILE A 100 -3.90 24.68 -17.52
CA ILE A 100 -3.23 25.72 -16.73
C ILE A 100 -1.72 25.65 -16.96
N LEU A 101 -1.13 24.43 -16.95
CA LEU A 101 0.31 24.22 -17.08
C LEU A 101 0.69 23.84 -18.51
N ARG A 102 1.66 24.57 -19.08
CA ARG A 102 2.26 24.19 -20.37
C ARG A 102 3.21 23.01 -20.25
N PHE A 103 4.00 23.00 -19.18
CA PHE A 103 4.93 21.94 -18.85
C PHE A 103 4.80 21.59 -17.38
N VAL A 104 4.90 20.31 -17.06
CA VAL A 104 5.00 19.80 -15.71
C VAL A 104 6.47 19.49 -15.45
N ASP A 105 7.06 20.23 -14.53
CA ASP A 105 8.48 20.12 -14.17
C ASP A 105 8.70 19.12 -13.01
N ALA A 106 7.69 18.95 -12.12
CA ALA A 106 7.75 18.00 -11.02
C ALA A 106 6.33 17.57 -10.60
N ILE A 107 6.28 16.40 -9.95
CA ILE A 107 5.10 15.87 -9.28
C ILE A 107 5.48 15.49 -7.87
N GLU A 108 4.71 15.92 -6.87
CA GLU A 108 4.90 15.55 -5.48
C GLU A 108 3.67 14.85 -4.94
N VAL A 109 3.82 13.67 -4.34
CA VAL A 109 2.77 13.06 -3.53
C VAL A 109 2.75 13.76 -2.18
N THR A 110 1.72 14.56 -1.94
CA THR A 110 1.64 15.38 -0.72
C THR A 110 0.83 14.71 0.39
N ARG A 111 -0.08 13.83 0.01
CA ARG A 111 -0.93 13.11 0.93
C ARG A 111 -1.42 11.81 0.33
N VAL A 112 -1.47 10.76 1.12
CA VAL A 112 -2.16 9.52 0.79
C VAL A 112 -3.11 9.21 1.93
N GLN A 113 -4.41 9.33 1.67
CA GLN A 113 -5.44 8.97 2.63
C GLN A 113 -5.83 7.51 2.44
N TYR A 114 -6.11 6.82 3.54
CA TYR A 114 -6.67 5.49 3.51
C TYR A 114 -7.91 5.36 4.38
N ALA A 115 -8.78 4.42 4.03
CA ALA A 115 -9.92 4.00 4.84
C ALA A 115 -10.05 2.46 4.74
N ALA A 116 -9.99 1.79 5.87
CA ALA A 116 -10.23 0.34 6.00
C ALA A 116 -11.65 0.12 6.50
N SER A 117 -12.59 -0.10 5.59
CA SER A 117 -14.00 -0.31 5.91
C SER A 117 -14.75 -0.94 4.71
N PRO A 118 -15.50 -2.04 4.92
CA PRO A 118 -15.66 -2.75 6.19
C PRO A 118 -14.37 -3.47 6.63
N ASN A 119 -14.24 -3.70 7.94
CA ASN A 119 -13.19 -4.54 8.53
C ASN A 119 -13.85 -5.59 9.41
N SER A 120 -13.82 -6.85 8.99
CA SER A 120 -14.34 -8.02 9.71
C SER A 120 -13.24 -8.98 10.14
N LEU A 121 -11.98 -8.58 10.04
CA LEU A 121 -10.85 -9.37 10.49
C LEU A 121 -10.95 -9.62 12.00
N ASN A 122 -10.68 -10.84 12.44
CA ASN A 122 -10.61 -11.20 13.86
C ASN A 122 -9.17 -11.13 14.42
N VAL A 123 -8.20 -10.81 13.59
CA VAL A 123 -6.80 -10.61 13.96
C VAL A 123 -6.33 -9.23 13.51
N ASP A 124 -5.35 -8.67 14.22
CA ASP A 124 -4.71 -7.44 13.82
C ASP A 124 -3.90 -7.66 12.54
N VAL A 125 -3.95 -6.71 11.61
CA VAL A 125 -3.06 -6.69 10.47
C VAL A 125 -1.94 -5.71 10.80
N PRO A 126 -0.68 -6.15 10.78
CA PRO A 126 0.46 -5.27 10.95
C PRO A 126 0.52 -4.17 9.89
N ASP A 127 1.49 -3.29 10.00
CA ASP A 127 1.72 -2.22 9.04
C ASP A 127 1.68 -2.75 7.60
N ILE A 128 0.97 -2.02 6.72
CA ILE A 128 0.85 -2.37 5.31
C ILE A 128 1.78 -1.47 4.51
N GLU A 129 2.80 -2.03 3.92
CA GLU A 129 3.67 -1.31 3.01
C GLU A 129 2.98 -1.15 1.65
N VAL A 130 2.99 0.06 1.12
CA VAL A 130 2.45 0.40 -0.20
C VAL A 130 3.61 0.70 -1.14
N PHE A 131 3.58 0.07 -2.31
CA PHE A 131 4.57 0.22 -3.36
C PHE A 131 3.90 0.75 -4.63
N TRP A 132 4.70 1.35 -5.49
CA TRP A 132 4.34 1.69 -6.85
C TRP A 132 5.40 1.18 -7.82
N GLY A 133 5.04 0.95 -9.06
CA GLY A 133 5.95 0.57 -10.14
C GLY A 133 5.35 0.83 -11.52
N PRO A 134 6.09 0.57 -12.60
CA PRO A 134 5.56 0.64 -13.95
C PRO A 134 4.27 -0.20 -14.10
N ASP A 135 3.40 0.16 -15.01
CA ASP A 135 2.16 -0.59 -15.28
C ASP A 135 2.40 -2.04 -15.71
N THR A 136 3.59 -2.33 -16.21
CA THR A 136 4.05 -3.67 -16.61
C THR A 136 4.62 -4.49 -15.45
N ALA A 137 4.78 -3.90 -14.26
CA ALA A 137 5.31 -4.62 -13.09
C ALA A 137 4.36 -5.77 -12.70
N ALA A 138 4.91 -6.98 -12.57
CA ALA A 138 4.14 -8.17 -12.21
C ALA A 138 3.92 -8.31 -10.69
N GLY A 139 4.68 -7.59 -9.87
CA GLY A 139 4.61 -7.63 -8.40
C GLY A 139 5.66 -6.74 -7.76
N ILE A 140 5.72 -6.78 -6.44
CA ILE A 140 6.59 -5.90 -5.62
C ILE A 140 8.09 -6.10 -5.85
N ASP A 141 8.50 -7.29 -6.29
CA ASP A 141 9.91 -7.62 -6.52
C ASP A 141 10.35 -7.33 -7.97
N ALA A 142 9.43 -6.77 -8.80
CA ALA A 142 9.75 -6.41 -10.17
C ALA A 142 10.71 -5.21 -10.22
N PRO A 143 11.60 -5.15 -11.23
CA PRO A 143 12.48 -4.00 -11.43
C PRO A 143 11.68 -2.69 -11.56
N GLY A 144 12.15 -1.61 -10.93
CA GLY A 144 11.50 -0.30 -10.97
C GLY A 144 10.31 -0.16 -10.03
N VAL A 145 10.12 -1.09 -9.10
CA VAL A 145 9.14 -0.97 -8.00
C VAL A 145 9.81 -0.33 -6.79
N PHE A 146 9.14 0.68 -6.22
CA PHE A 146 9.62 1.47 -5.08
C PHE A 146 8.55 1.50 -3.99
N ARG A 147 8.98 1.55 -2.73
CA ARG A 147 8.07 1.75 -1.61
C ARG A 147 7.58 3.20 -1.60
N LEU A 148 6.26 3.40 -1.65
CA LEU A 148 5.64 4.73 -1.55
C LEU A 148 5.43 5.15 -0.09
N GLY A 149 5.18 4.20 0.81
CA GLY A 149 4.97 4.48 2.22
C GLY A 149 4.34 3.34 2.98
N VAL A 150 3.80 3.65 4.17
CA VAL A 150 3.26 2.67 5.11
C VAL A 150 1.90 3.14 5.64
N ILE A 151 0.89 2.28 5.52
CA ILE A 151 -0.38 2.39 6.23
C ILE A 151 -0.19 1.75 7.61
N PRO A 152 -0.45 2.46 8.72
CA PRO A 152 -0.32 1.88 10.06
C PRO A 152 -1.24 0.68 10.28
N ALA A 153 -0.85 -0.20 11.20
CA ALA A 153 -1.56 -1.43 11.54
C ALA A 153 -3.08 -1.24 11.68
N LEU A 154 -3.83 -2.22 11.16
CA LEU A 154 -5.30 -2.23 11.22
C LEU A 154 -5.76 -3.14 12.36
N PRO A 155 -6.37 -2.60 13.43
CA PRO A 155 -6.89 -3.41 14.51
C PRO A 155 -8.04 -4.32 14.04
N ALA A 156 -8.12 -5.50 14.62
CA ALA A 156 -9.18 -6.47 14.38
C ALA A 156 -10.59 -5.85 14.53
N GLY A 157 -11.47 -6.13 13.58
CA GLY A 157 -12.88 -5.74 13.62
C GLY A 157 -13.16 -4.23 13.68
N THR A 158 -12.15 -3.40 13.51
CA THR A 158 -12.29 -1.95 13.69
C THR A 158 -12.05 -1.22 12.36
N ALA A 159 -13.06 -0.46 11.93
CA ALA A 159 -12.87 0.46 10.81
C ALA A 159 -11.85 1.55 11.20
N ARG A 160 -10.93 1.84 10.29
CA ARG A 160 -9.88 2.84 10.51
C ARG A 160 -9.67 3.68 9.26
N GLU A 161 -9.46 4.96 9.47
CA GLU A 161 -9.08 5.91 8.43
C GLU A 161 -7.91 6.77 8.91
N GLY A 162 -7.16 7.32 7.97
CA GLY A 162 -6.02 8.16 8.29
C GLY A 162 -5.16 8.51 7.09
N ASP A 163 -3.99 9.00 7.39
CA ASP A 163 -2.96 9.29 6.41
C ASP A 163 -1.84 8.25 6.47
N MET A 164 -1.38 7.82 5.30
CA MET A 164 -0.21 6.97 5.14
C MET A 164 1.07 7.77 5.45
N GLN A 165 2.05 7.13 6.03
CA GLN A 165 3.40 7.68 6.15
C GLN A 165 4.12 7.55 4.80
N ILE A 166 4.35 8.68 4.12
CA ILE A 166 4.96 8.70 2.78
C ILE A 166 6.48 8.58 2.90
N ASP A 167 7.05 7.73 2.05
CA ASP A 167 8.48 7.57 1.86
C ASP A 167 8.97 8.61 0.85
N ALA A 168 9.92 9.44 1.26
CA ALA A 168 10.42 10.55 0.45
C ALA A 168 11.12 10.06 -0.83
N ASP A 169 11.90 8.98 -0.74
CA ASP A 169 12.64 8.42 -1.87
C ASP A 169 11.67 7.79 -2.88
N GLY A 170 10.66 7.07 -2.38
CA GLY A 170 9.62 6.48 -3.23
C GLY A 170 8.76 7.53 -3.93
N SER A 171 8.45 8.63 -3.25
CA SER A 171 7.74 9.78 -3.84
C SER A 171 8.58 10.50 -4.91
N ALA A 172 9.88 10.71 -4.65
CA ALA A 172 10.79 11.31 -5.63
C ALA A 172 10.95 10.43 -6.88
N ALA A 173 11.14 9.13 -6.70
CA ALA A 173 11.22 8.19 -7.81
C ALA A 173 9.94 8.17 -8.66
N LEU A 174 8.74 8.30 -8.03
CA LEU A 174 7.46 8.44 -8.76
C LEU A 174 7.44 9.72 -9.60
N SER A 175 7.91 10.83 -9.04
CA SER A 175 8.03 12.10 -9.77
C SER A 175 8.87 11.94 -11.01
N ASP A 176 10.08 11.41 -10.86
CA ASP A 176 11.03 11.21 -11.97
C ASP A 176 10.45 10.29 -13.05
N HIS A 177 9.77 9.23 -12.64
CA HIS A 177 9.12 8.28 -13.55
C HIS A 177 8.05 8.96 -14.42
N VAL A 178 7.14 9.70 -13.77
CA VAL A 178 6.01 10.36 -14.44
C VAL A 178 6.47 11.55 -15.30
N VAL A 179 7.39 12.38 -14.80
CA VAL A 179 7.97 13.51 -15.56
C VAL A 179 8.82 13.02 -16.72
N GLY A 180 9.51 11.89 -16.55
CA GLY A 180 10.28 11.21 -17.60
C GLY A 180 9.43 10.62 -18.73
N GLY A 181 8.10 10.75 -18.68
CA GLY A 181 7.17 10.35 -19.73
C GLY A 181 6.50 8.99 -19.53
N ASN A 182 6.82 8.26 -18.46
CA ASN A 182 6.19 6.98 -18.12
C ASN A 182 5.03 7.26 -17.16
N ARG A 183 3.86 7.57 -17.70
CA ARG A 183 2.75 8.12 -16.92
C ARG A 183 1.74 7.11 -16.43
N ARG A 184 2.00 5.82 -16.65
CA ARG A 184 1.13 4.74 -16.19
C ARG A 184 1.82 3.96 -15.09
N VAL A 185 1.20 3.90 -13.92
CA VAL A 185 1.76 3.24 -12.74
C VAL A 185 0.76 2.26 -12.15
N ARG A 186 1.28 1.22 -11.53
CA ARG A 186 0.53 0.24 -10.75
C ARG A 186 0.97 0.31 -9.30
N PHE A 187 0.01 0.15 -8.39
CA PHE A 187 0.27 0.08 -6.96
C PHE A 187 0.16 -1.34 -6.45
N PHE A 188 0.87 -1.63 -5.37
CA PHE A 188 0.86 -2.91 -4.66
C PHE A 188 0.84 -2.65 -3.17
N ALA A 189 0.26 -3.56 -2.41
CA ALA A 189 0.30 -3.57 -0.96
C ALA A 189 0.94 -4.87 -0.47
N ARG A 190 1.72 -4.78 0.59
CA ARG A 190 2.34 -5.93 1.26
C ARG A 190 2.16 -5.79 2.76
N THR A 191 1.78 -6.89 3.41
CA THR A 191 1.83 -7.03 4.87
C THR A 191 2.34 -8.42 5.22
N SER A 192 2.75 -8.61 6.48
CA SER A 192 3.15 -9.91 7.00
C SER A 192 2.28 -10.23 8.19
N ILE A 193 1.69 -11.41 8.22
CA ILE A 193 0.93 -11.89 9.38
C ILE A 193 1.81 -12.90 10.10
N ASP A 194 2.02 -12.66 11.38
CA ASP A 194 2.67 -13.54 12.32
C ASP A 194 1.59 -14.25 13.14
N LEU A 195 1.74 -15.55 13.35
CA LEU A 195 0.73 -16.40 13.97
C LEU A 195 1.40 -17.28 15.00
N ASP A 196 1.14 -17.01 16.26
CA ASP A 196 1.67 -17.80 17.36
C ASP A 196 0.72 -18.96 17.77
N PRO A 197 1.26 -20.04 18.34
CA PRO A 197 0.44 -21.06 18.99
C PRO A 197 -0.43 -20.46 20.09
N GLY A 198 -1.76 -20.68 19.99
CA GLY A 198 -2.75 -20.09 20.86
C GLY A 198 -3.50 -18.89 20.27
N ASP A 199 -3.00 -18.31 19.21
CA ASP A 199 -3.69 -17.24 18.50
C ASP A 199 -5.01 -17.72 17.87
N PRO A 200 -6.01 -16.86 17.71
CA PRO A 200 -7.21 -17.20 16.99
C PRO A 200 -6.90 -17.52 15.53
N ILE A 201 -7.55 -18.52 14.97
CA ILE A 201 -7.46 -18.81 13.52
C ILE A 201 -7.94 -17.56 12.77
N PRO A 202 -7.10 -16.99 11.88
CA PRO A 202 -7.45 -15.79 11.15
C PRO A 202 -8.71 -15.97 10.30
N MET A 203 -9.69 -15.09 10.47
CA MET A 203 -10.94 -15.09 9.72
C MET A 203 -11.35 -13.67 9.33
N GLY A 204 -12.12 -13.57 8.24
CA GLY A 204 -12.67 -12.32 7.77
C GLY A 204 -11.80 -11.62 6.73
N GLY A 205 -12.10 -10.35 6.52
CA GLY A 205 -11.39 -9.49 5.56
C GLY A 205 -11.63 -8.01 5.84
N ALA A 206 -10.79 -7.19 5.26
CA ALA A 206 -10.93 -5.75 5.25
C ALA A 206 -10.79 -5.21 3.82
N THR A 207 -11.68 -4.29 3.45
CA THR A 207 -11.54 -3.51 2.22
C THR A 207 -10.80 -2.23 2.55
N VAL A 208 -9.65 -2.03 1.93
CA VAL A 208 -8.84 -0.82 2.09
C VAL A 208 -8.97 0.03 0.84
N THR A 209 -9.44 1.25 1.01
CA THR A 209 -9.52 2.27 -0.05
C THR A 209 -8.40 3.27 0.16
N VAL A 210 -7.66 3.60 -0.89
CA VAL A 210 -6.54 4.55 -0.89
C VAL A 210 -6.82 5.65 -1.91
N ASN A 211 -6.51 6.89 -1.53
CA ASN A 211 -6.63 8.07 -2.38
C ASN A 211 -5.36 8.90 -2.29
N LEU A 212 -4.73 9.19 -3.44
CA LEU A 212 -3.52 10.01 -3.50
C LEU A 212 -3.87 11.46 -3.84
N THR A 213 -3.28 12.38 -3.12
CA THR A 213 -3.23 13.80 -3.46
C THR A 213 -1.84 14.14 -3.99
N VAL A 214 -1.80 14.67 -5.20
CA VAL A 214 -0.57 14.96 -5.93
C VAL A 214 -0.52 16.45 -6.26
N ARG A 215 0.64 17.07 -6.12
CA ARG A 215 0.91 18.42 -6.60
C ARG A 215 1.69 18.35 -7.90
N ALA A 216 1.14 18.90 -8.97
CA ALA A 216 1.88 19.13 -10.20
C ALA A 216 2.46 20.55 -10.16
N ILE A 217 3.76 20.67 -10.33
CA ILE A 217 4.50 21.92 -10.36
C ILE A 217 4.95 22.14 -11.80
N GLY A 218 4.69 23.31 -12.34
CA GLY A 218 5.02 23.58 -13.73
C GLY A 218 4.91 25.06 -14.10
N ARG A 219 4.96 25.35 -15.40
CA ARG A 219 4.94 26.71 -15.93
C ARG A 219 3.65 26.96 -16.71
N ILE A 220 3.11 28.18 -16.57
CA ILE A 220 1.91 28.61 -17.32
C ILE A 220 2.23 28.91 -18.78
N LEU A 221 1.18 28.83 -19.61
CA LEU A 221 1.16 29.40 -20.96
C LEU A 221 1.11 30.94 -20.81
N GLU A 222 2.13 31.63 -21.31
CA GLU A 222 2.04 33.08 -21.58
C GLU A 222 1.33 33.34 -22.89
#